data_e1f3aca478aca039e12008d065905ad5
#
_entry.id   e1f3aca478aca039e12008d065905ad5
#
_cell.length_a   1.000
_cell.length_b   1.000
_cell.length_c   1.000
_cell.angle_alpha   90.00
_cell.angle_beta   90.00
_cell.angle_gamma   90.00
#
_symmetry.space_group_name_H-M   'P 1'
#
loop_
_entity.id
_entity.type
_entity.pdbx_description
1 polymer ?
#
loop_
_entity_poly.entity_id
_entity_poly.type
_entity_poly.pdbx_seq_one_letter_code
_entity_poly.pdbx_strand_id
1 'polypeptide(L)'
;EYDYYDRIGIADDLQQVTTRYGDNPMSEIAHDRRRIGLGDWDTGKAIDEKDLIRVATDPTSDYMQALVAAANRKIDDNIITGFTSTAYTGKSGATTVNFVTTASGKVSVGSVSDAQTRIVAGTYLARESGTEGIDVAQNYTGTTPASTGLTLAKLKAVRTTMLKLEAIEQDEVLPIFISAKQFEDLLGIEEVINSDYAVRKSLAEGQTTTFMGFRFMHSERLPLSGGVRSCFVVKPRALKCAISTDITATMWRLPDKKNIPYIYVKLGMGTTRMWGENLARVQVNE
;
A
#
# COMPACT_ATOMS: atom_id res chain seq x y z
N GLU A 1 -15.84 14.00 -6.55
CA GLU A 1 -15.98 13.20 -7.76
C GLU A 1 -15.55 11.77 -7.46
N TYR A 2 -16.13 10.78 -8.17
CA TYR A 2 -15.84 9.37 -7.92
C TYR A 2 -15.50 8.69 -9.23
N ASP A 3 -14.56 7.74 -9.15
CA ASP A 3 -14.24 6.82 -10.23
C ASP A 3 -14.52 5.38 -9.79
N TYR A 4 -14.80 4.50 -10.75
CA TYR A 4 -15.19 3.12 -10.49
C TYR A 4 -14.34 2.15 -11.28
N TYR A 5 -13.85 1.12 -10.58
CA TYR A 5 -13.05 0.05 -11.17
C TYR A 5 -13.69 -1.30 -10.91
N ASP A 6 -13.94 -2.03 -11.97
CA ASP A 6 -14.49 -3.37 -11.87
C ASP A 6 -13.41 -4.38 -11.51
N ARG A 7 -13.81 -5.35 -10.72
CA ARG A 7 -12.99 -6.47 -10.27
C ARG A 7 -13.74 -7.76 -10.55
N ILE A 8 -13.04 -8.73 -11.15
CA ILE A 8 -13.58 -10.06 -11.47
C ILE A 8 -12.99 -11.03 -10.47
N GLY A 9 -13.82 -11.81 -9.81
CA GLY A 9 -13.43 -12.85 -8.89
C GLY A 9 -12.76 -14.04 -9.59
N ILE A 10 -12.39 -15.03 -8.80
CA ILE A 10 -11.80 -16.28 -9.29
C ILE A 10 -12.94 -17.21 -9.78
N ALA A 11 -12.73 -17.89 -10.89
CA ALA A 11 -13.67 -18.90 -11.39
C ALA A 11 -13.63 -20.18 -10.52
N ASP A 12 -14.74 -20.93 -10.51
CA ASP A 12 -14.80 -22.26 -9.88
C ASP A 12 -13.79 -23.22 -10.50
N ASP A 13 -13.36 -24.20 -9.72
CA ASP A 13 -12.48 -25.26 -10.20
C ASP A 13 -13.20 -26.12 -11.28
N LEU A 14 -12.40 -26.69 -12.17
CA LEU A 14 -12.90 -27.57 -13.21
C LEU A 14 -13.61 -28.79 -12.60
N GLN A 15 -14.79 -29.11 -13.13
CA GLN A 15 -15.56 -30.28 -12.73
C GLN A 15 -15.16 -31.51 -13.55
N GLN A 16 -15.05 -32.65 -12.88
CA GLN A 16 -14.79 -33.92 -13.59
C GLN A 16 -16.00 -34.32 -14.41
N VAL A 17 -15.78 -34.65 -15.69
CA VAL A 17 -16.80 -35.22 -16.55
C VAL A 17 -17.18 -36.61 -16.10
N THR A 18 -18.37 -36.78 -15.55
CA THR A 18 -18.88 -38.07 -15.05
C THR A 18 -19.82 -38.75 -16.02
N THR A 19 -20.40 -38.00 -16.95
CA THR A 19 -21.36 -38.50 -17.95
C THR A 19 -20.91 -38.18 -19.37
N ARG A 20 -21.06 -39.15 -20.28
CA ARG A 20 -20.58 -39.05 -21.67
C ARG A 20 -21.37 -38.03 -22.52
N TYR A 21 -22.63 -37.73 -22.16
CA TYR A 21 -23.54 -36.82 -22.83
C TYR A 21 -24.31 -35.95 -21.83
N GLY A 22 -23.63 -35.50 -20.78
CA GLY A 22 -24.21 -34.58 -19.81
C GLY A 22 -24.22 -33.13 -20.30
N ASP A 23 -25.00 -32.30 -19.63
CA ASP A 23 -25.05 -30.87 -19.90
C ASP A 23 -23.69 -30.21 -19.58
N ASN A 24 -23.37 -29.14 -20.28
CA ASN A 24 -22.17 -28.36 -20.02
C ASN A 24 -22.24 -27.71 -18.64
N PRO A 25 -21.20 -27.84 -17.82
CA PRO A 25 -21.15 -27.14 -16.53
C PRO A 25 -21.13 -25.62 -16.78
N MET A 26 -21.91 -24.88 -15.98
CA MET A 26 -21.90 -23.42 -15.95
C MET A 26 -21.34 -22.99 -14.62
N SER A 27 -20.29 -22.16 -14.64
CA SER A 27 -19.77 -21.52 -13.43
C SER A 27 -20.09 -20.02 -13.47
N GLU A 28 -20.47 -19.48 -12.33
CA GLU A 28 -20.65 -18.04 -12.16
C GLU A 28 -19.39 -17.44 -11.56
N ILE A 29 -18.88 -16.38 -12.17
CA ILE A 29 -17.75 -15.62 -11.67
C ILE A 29 -18.28 -14.36 -11.01
N ALA A 30 -17.94 -14.13 -9.75
CA ALA A 30 -18.37 -12.96 -9.03
C ALA A 30 -17.78 -11.68 -9.63
N HIS A 31 -18.63 -10.72 -9.90
CA HIS A 31 -18.24 -9.37 -10.33
C HIS A 31 -18.43 -8.39 -9.18
N ASP A 32 -17.40 -7.62 -8.88
CA ASP A 32 -17.42 -6.59 -7.87
C ASP A 32 -16.88 -5.28 -8.45
N ARG A 33 -17.21 -4.18 -7.80
CA ARG A 33 -16.82 -2.84 -8.22
C ARG A 33 -16.27 -2.07 -7.03
N ARG A 34 -15.14 -1.40 -7.24
CA ARG A 34 -14.52 -0.52 -6.26
C ARG A 34 -14.73 0.93 -6.66
N ARG A 35 -15.19 1.73 -5.70
CA ARG A 35 -15.32 3.18 -5.86
C ARG A 35 -14.09 3.87 -5.29
N ILE A 36 -13.54 4.79 -6.06
CA ILE A 36 -12.43 5.67 -5.66
C ILE A 36 -12.97 7.08 -5.50
N GLY A 37 -12.79 7.68 -4.32
CA GLY A 37 -13.03 9.11 -4.12
C GLY A 37 -11.83 9.89 -4.65
N LEU A 38 -12.09 10.82 -5.57
CA LEU A 38 -11.07 11.73 -6.09
C LEU A 38 -11.03 12.97 -5.21
N GLY A 39 -9.84 13.32 -4.75
CA GLY A 39 -9.56 14.56 -4.02
C GLY A 39 -8.63 15.47 -4.82
N ASP A 40 -8.84 16.76 -4.71
CA ASP A 40 -8.01 17.77 -5.33
C ASP A 40 -7.14 18.45 -4.28
N TRP A 41 -5.87 18.59 -4.58
CA TRP A 41 -4.88 19.27 -3.74
C TRP A 41 -4.18 20.32 -4.55
N ASP A 42 -4.00 21.47 -3.92
CA ASP A 42 -3.26 22.58 -4.51
C ASP A 42 -2.33 23.23 -3.49
N THR A 43 -1.35 23.92 -4.01
CA THR A 43 -0.44 24.74 -3.23
C THR A 43 0.13 25.84 -4.12
N GLY A 44 0.53 26.95 -3.51
CA GLY A 44 1.12 28.04 -4.27
C GLY A 44 1.98 28.96 -3.43
N LYS A 45 2.91 29.64 -4.09
CA LYS A 45 3.84 30.60 -3.49
C LYS A 45 3.85 31.88 -4.30
N ALA A 46 3.55 33.00 -3.64
CA ALA A 46 3.79 34.32 -4.18
C ALA A 46 5.22 34.77 -3.89
N ILE A 47 5.87 35.40 -4.86
CA ILE A 47 7.26 35.87 -4.76
C ILE A 47 7.24 37.39 -4.71
N ASP A 48 7.79 38.00 -3.65
CA ASP A 48 7.91 39.45 -3.54
C ASP A 48 9.02 39.95 -4.48
N GLU A 49 8.78 41.10 -5.16
CA GLU A 49 9.80 41.75 -6.00
C GLU A 49 11.06 42.12 -5.23
N LYS A 50 10.92 42.44 -3.93
CA LYS A 50 12.06 42.73 -3.07
C LYS A 50 12.95 41.51 -2.81
N ASP A 51 12.36 40.35 -2.78
CA ASP A 51 13.09 39.09 -2.60
C ASP A 51 13.86 38.73 -3.88
N LEU A 52 13.29 39.00 -5.05
CA LEU A 52 13.98 38.82 -6.35
C LEU A 52 15.25 39.68 -6.48
N ILE A 53 15.23 40.91 -5.90
CA ILE A 53 16.38 41.82 -5.93
C ILE A 53 17.44 41.44 -4.89
N ARG A 54 17.05 40.83 -3.78
CA ARG A 54 17.95 40.51 -2.66
C ARG A 54 18.62 39.14 -2.79
N VAL A 55 18.08 38.27 -3.57
CA VAL A 55 18.63 36.93 -3.81
C VAL A 55 19.55 37.00 -5.02
N ALA A 56 20.76 36.47 -4.90
CA ALA A 56 21.78 36.52 -5.95
C ALA A 56 21.43 35.65 -7.19
N THR A 57 20.46 34.75 -7.04
CA THR A 57 19.99 33.85 -8.11
C THR A 57 18.48 33.95 -8.20
N ASP A 58 17.89 33.80 -9.39
CA ASP A 58 16.44 33.77 -9.57
C ASP A 58 15.84 32.57 -8.80
N PRO A 59 15.05 32.80 -7.70
CA PRO A 59 14.53 31.72 -6.86
C PRO A 59 13.32 31.02 -7.48
N THR A 60 12.83 31.46 -8.62
CA THR A 60 11.61 30.95 -9.27
C THR A 60 11.74 29.45 -9.57
N SER A 61 12.87 29.02 -10.09
CA SER A 61 13.16 27.62 -10.39
C SER A 61 13.18 26.75 -9.14
N ASP A 62 13.81 27.20 -8.08
CA ASP A 62 13.96 26.47 -6.82
C ASP A 62 12.61 26.36 -6.11
N TYR A 63 11.80 27.42 -6.11
CA TYR A 63 10.43 27.38 -5.57
C TYR A 63 9.53 26.43 -6.37
N MET A 64 9.65 26.42 -7.70
CA MET A 64 8.92 25.49 -8.55
C MET A 64 9.27 24.04 -8.20
N GLN A 65 10.55 23.70 -8.09
CA GLN A 65 11.01 22.36 -7.71
C GLN A 65 10.53 21.97 -6.32
N ALA A 66 10.58 22.88 -5.36
CA ALA A 66 10.10 22.64 -3.99
C ALA A 66 8.58 22.34 -3.94
N LEU A 67 7.78 23.04 -4.73
CA LEU A 67 6.33 22.83 -4.82
C LEU A 67 5.99 21.52 -5.53
N VAL A 68 6.70 21.17 -6.60
CA VAL A 68 6.56 19.87 -7.28
C VAL A 68 6.97 18.71 -6.36
N ALA A 69 8.05 18.89 -5.60
CA ALA A 69 8.45 17.91 -4.58
C ALA A 69 7.37 17.74 -3.48
N ALA A 70 6.69 18.82 -3.12
CA ALA A 70 5.55 18.76 -2.19
C ALA A 70 4.37 17.96 -2.77
N ALA A 71 4.07 18.13 -4.07
CA ALA A 71 3.06 17.35 -4.76
C ALA A 71 3.42 15.85 -4.80
N ASN A 72 4.67 15.51 -5.12
CA ASN A 72 5.16 14.12 -5.09
C ASN A 72 5.01 13.49 -3.68
N ARG A 73 5.38 14.23 -2.63
CA ARG A 73 5.17 13.76 -1.24
C ARG A 73 3.69 13.51 -0.93
N LYS A 74 2.78 14.31 -1.48
CA LYS A 74 1.35 14.12 -1.30
C LYS A 74 0.85 12.86 -2.01
N ILE A 75 1.41 12.51 -3.16
CA ILE A 75 1.13 11.24 -3.84
C ILE A 75 1.50 10.06 -2.94
N ASP A 76 2.71 10.08 -2.36
CA ASP A 76 3.16 9.03 -1.45
C ASP A 76 2.22 8.90 -0.24
N ASP A 77 1.83 10.01 0.38
CA ASP A 77 0.90 10.02 1.52
C ASP A 77 -0.48 9.45 1.15
N ASN A 78 -0.99 9.77 -0.03
CA ASN A 78 -2.27 9.23 -0.49
C ASN A 78 -2.19 7.72 -0.75
N ILE A 79 -1.09 7.23 -1.33
CA ILE A 79 -0.85 5.80 -1.54
C ILE A 79 -0.79 5.07 -0.20
N ILE A 80 -0.01 5.57 0.75
CA ILE A 80 0.14 4.97 2.08
C ILE A 80 -1.19 4.97 2.84
N THR A 81 -1.94 6.08 2.78
CA THR A 81 -3.28 6.15 3.37
C THR A 81 -4.24 5.16 2.72
N GLY A 82 -4.14 4.99 1.39
CA GLY A 82 -4.95 4.05 0.62
C GLY A 82 -4.78 2.58 1.05
N PHE A 83 -3.64 2.21 1.65
CA PHE A 83 -3.43 0.83 2.12
C PHE A 83 -4.41 0.42 3.21
N THR A 84 -4.68 1.29 4.17
CA THR A 84 -5.53 0.97 5.34
C THR A 84 -6.88 1.69 5.35
N SER A 85 -7.13 2.59 4.41
CA SER A 85 -8.41 3.29 4.31
C SER A 85 -9.57 2.34 4.06
N THR A 86 -10.78 2.78 4.39
CA THR A 86 -12.01 2.06 4.05
C THR A 86 -12.17 2.01 2.53
N ALA A 87 -12.32 0.81 1.99
CA ALA A 87 -12.66 0.61 0.59
C ALA A 87 -14.18 0.57 0.43
N TYR A 88 -14.67 1.10 -0.69
CA TYR A 88 -16.08 1.13 -1.01
C TYR A 88 -16.38 0.19 -2.16
N THR A 89 -17.37 -0.68 -2.00
CA THR A 89 -17.72 -1.73 -2.96
C THR A 89 -19.21 -1.74 -3.29
N GLY A 90 -19.60 -2.60 -4.23
CA GLY A 90 -20.97 -2.74 -4.70
C GLY A 90 -21.31 -1.81 -5.86
N LYS A 91 -22.49 -2.01 -6.47
CA LYS A 91 -22.95 -1.29 -7.68
C LYS A 91 -22.93 0.23 -7.52
N SER A 92 -23.29 0.73 -6.35
CA SER A 92 -23.33 2.16 -6.01
C SER A 92 -22.11 2.61 -5.19
N GLY A 93 -21.22 1.70 -4.81
CA GLY A 93 -20.11 1.98 -3.89
C GLY A 93 -20.59 2.37 -2.48
N ALA A 94 -21.73 1.85 -2.04
CA ALA A 94 -22.30 2.17 -0.72
C ALA A 94 -21.79 1.23 0.37
N THR A 95 -21.41 0.01 0.00
CA THR A 95 -20.92 -1.00 0.96
C THR A 95 -19.46 -0.74 1.30
N THR A 96 -19.12 -0.81 2.57
CA THR A 96 -17.78 -0.53 3.09
C THR A 96 -17.04 -1.80 3.43
N VAL A 97 -15.75 -1.84 3.08
CA VAL A 97 -14.82 -2.91 3.45
C VAL A 97 -13.62 -2.28 4.14
N ASN A 98 -13.47 -2.58 5.44
CA ASN A 98 -12.40 -2.01 6.25
C ASN A 98 -11.13 -2.87 6.17
N PHE A 99 -9.98 -2.29 6.49
CA PHE A 99 -8.77 -3.06 6.70
C PHE A 99 -8.89 -3.86 8.00
N VAL A 100 -8.42 -5.12 8.00
CA VAL A 100 -8.44 -5.97 9.18
C VAL A 100 -7.59 -5.38 10.30
N THR A 101 -8.06 -5.49 11.53
CA THR A 101 -7.29 -5.12 12.73
C THR A 101 -7.05 -6.38 13.55
N THR A 102 -5.81 -6.61 13.92
CA THR A 102 -5.41 -7.80 14.64
C THR A 102 -5.51 -7.64 16.15
N ALA A 103 -5.77 -8.76 16.83
CA ALA A 103 -5.63 -8.83 18.27
C ALA A 103 -4.15 -9.01 18.69
N SER A 104 -3.86 -8.65 19.94
CA SER A 104 -2.52 -8.76 20.53
C SER A 104 -1.89 -10.15 20.34
N GLY A 105 -0.66 -10.18 19.87
CA GLY A 105 0.13 -11.41 19.66
C GLY A 105 -0.32 -12.31 18.50
N LYS A 106 -1.19 -11.84 17.61
CA LYS A 106 -1.76 -12.65 16.54
C LYS A 106 -1.46 -12.09 15.14
N VAL A 107 -1.71 -12.91 14.15
CA VAL A 107 -1.85 -12.53 12.74
C VAL A 107 -3.31 -12.71 12.37
N SER A 108 -3.93 -11.69 11.82
CA SER A 108 -5.31 -11.72 11.39
C SER A 108 -5.42 -11.52 9.89
N VAL A 109 -6.35 -12.26 9.29
CA VAL A 109 -6.69 -12.17 7.87
C VAL A 109 -8.11 -11.62 7.78
N GLY A 110 -8.36 -10.75 6.83
CA GLY A 110 -9.68 -10.20 6.58
C GLY A 110 -10.71 -11.30 6.26
N SER A 111 -11.94 -11.08 6.64
CA SER A 111 -13.06 -12.01 6.39
C SER A 111 -13.45 -12.09 4.91
N VAL A 112 -13.00 -11.14 4.10
CA VAL A 112 -13.31 -11.04 2.68
C VAL A 112 -12.01 -11.21 1.89
N SER A 113 -11.67 -12.43 1.52
CA SER A 113 -10.58 -12.71 0.60
C SER A 113 -11.04 -13.73 -0.46
N ASP A 114 -10.57 -13.58 -1.70
CA ASP A 114 -10.93 -14.51 -2.78
C ASP A 114 -10.44 -15.92 -2.49
N ALA A 115 -9.19 -16.03 -2.02
CA ALA A 115 -8.61 -17.32 -1.69
C ALA A 115 -9.33 -18.01 -0.53
N GLN A 116 -9.74 -17.26 0.50
CA GLN A 116 -10.47 -17.82 1.63
C GLN A 116 -11.90 -18.25 1.26
N THR A 117 -12.57 -17.51 0.40
CA THR A 117 -13.89 -17.87 -0.12
C THR A 117 -13.81 -19.13 -0.96
N ARG A 118 -12.78 -19.28 -1.78
CA ARG A 118 -12.51 -20.47 -2.60
C ARG A 118 -12.30 -21.73 -1.75
N ILE A 119 -11.57 -21.61 -0.63
CA ILE A 119 -11.26 -22.75 0.24
C ILE A 119 -12.44 -23.20 1.09
N VAL A 120 -13.28 -22.24 1.56
CA VAL A 120 -14.29 -22.53 2.59
C VAL A 120 -15.64 -22.97 2.01
N ALA A 121 -16.05 -22.46 0.86
CA ALA A 121 -17.45 -22.60 0.47
C ALA A 121 -17.73 -23.16 -0.93
N GLY A 122 -16.79 -23.19 -1.85
CA GLY A 122 -17.11 -23.45 -3.25
C GLY A 122 -18.21 -22.53 -3.81
N THR A 123 -18.55 -21.49 -3.08
CA THR A 123 -19.60 -20.53 -3.40
C THR A 123 -19.00 -19.13 -3.37
N TYR A 124 -18.90 -18.52 -4.53
CA TYR A 124 -18.42 -17.14 -4.65
C TYR A 124 -19.56 -16.20 -4.30
N LEU A 125 -19.51 -15.67 -3.09
CA LEU A 125 -20.44 -14.64 -2.68
C LEU A 125 -19.93 -13.28 -3.15
N ALA A 126 -20.82 -12.47 -3.67
CA ALA A 126 -20.53 -11.06 -3.87
C ALA A 126 -20.08 -10.47 -2.52
N ARG A 127 -18.95 -9.77 -2.53
CA ARG A 127 -18.37 -9.19 -1.31
C ARG A 127 -19.15 -7.97 -0.88
N GLU A 128 -20.15 -8.22 -0.05
CA GLU A 128 -21.05 -7.15 0.35
C GLU A 128 -20.52 -6.34 1.53
N SER A 129 -19.88 -6.99 2.51
CA SER A 129 -19.32 -6.30 3.66
C SER A 129 -18.30 -7.17 4.37
N GLY A 130 -17.38 -6.55 5.12
CA GLY A 130 -16.40 -7.31 5.89
C GLY A 130 -15.08 -6.57 6.09
N THR A 131 -14.01 -7.33 6.32
CA THR A 131 -12.66 -6.81 6.46
C THR A 131 -11.74 -7.46 5.44
N GLU A 132 -10.74 -6.72 4.99
CA GLU A 132 -9.74 -7.17 4.01
C GLU A 132 -8.32 -6.96 4.53
N GLY A 133 -7.36 -7.67 3.93
CA GLY A 133 -5.95 -7.52 4.23
C GLY A 133 -5.43 -8.51 5.24
N ILE A 134 -4.15 -8.44 5.48
CA ILE A 134 -3.43 -9.21 6.48
C ILE A 134 -2.84 -8.22 7.48
N ASP A 135 -3.00 -8.48 8.77
CA ASP A 135 -2.45 -7.64 9.83
C ASP A 135 -1.67 -8.48 10.84
N VAL A 136 -0.42 -8.09 11.08
CA VAL A 136 0.47 -8.72 12.06
C VAL A 136 0.63 -7.78 13.24
N ALA A 137 0.27 -8.26 14.44
CA ALA A 137 0.34 -7.47 15.65
C ALA A 137 1.76 -7.00 15.97
N GLN A 138 1.86 -5.81 16.60
CA GLN A 138 3.10 -5.26 17.10
C GLN A 138 3.87 -6.24 17.99
N ASN A 139 3.17 -6.97 18.84
CA ASN A 139 3.73 -7.90 19.81
C ASN A 139 3.72 -9.36 19.34
N TYR A 140 3.63 -9.60 18.03
CA TYR A 140 3.76 -10.93 17.46
C TYR A 140 5.24 -11.37 17.43
N THR A 141 5.53 -12.50 18.07
CA THR A 141 6.88 -13.11 18.11
C THR A 141 6.89 -14.55 17.60
N GLY A 142 5.72 -15.12 17.32
CA GLY A 142 5.56 -16.54 17.01
C GLY A 142 5.44 -17.44 18.25
N THR A 143 5.72 -16.94 19.44
CA THR A 143 5.64 -17.64 20.71
C THR A 143 4.89 -16.79 21.74
N THR A 144 5.58 -16.30 22.80
CA THR A 144 4.98 -15.44 23.80
C THR A 144 4.92 -14.00 23.29
N PRO A 145 3.77 -13.32 23.31
CA PRO A 145 3.66 -11.94 22.84
C PRO A 145 4.60 -11.00 23.57
N ALA A 146 5.40 -10.23 22.82
CA ALA A 146 6.26 -9.19 23.34
C ALA A 146 6.37 -8.04 22.34
N SER A 147 6.37 -6.80 22.83
CA SER A 147 6.52 -5.63 21.96
C SER A 147 7.90 -5.63 21.32
N THR A 148 7.96 -5.76 20.01
CA THR A 148 9.20 -5.91 19.26
C THR A 148 9.21 -5.03 18.01
N GLY A 149 10.42 -4.67 17.57
CA GLY A 149 10.66 -4.07 16.26
C GLY A 149 10.37 -5.03 15.12
N LEU A 150 11.05 -4.86 14.00
CA LEU A 150 10.92 -5.77 12.86
C LEU A 150 11.73 -7.05 13.10
N THR A 151 11.05 -8.17 13.26
CA THR A 151 11.64 -9.48 13.55
C THR A 151 11.45 -10.46 12.40
N LEU A 152 12.33 -11.46 12.34
CA LEU A 152 12.25 -12.55 11.41
C LEU A 152 10.91 -13.32 11.53
N ALA A 153 10.38 -13.46 12.75
CA ALA A 153 9.10 -14.11 13.00
C ALA A 153 7.94 -13.38 12.29
N LYS A 154 7.92 -12.05 12.32
CA LYS A 154 6.91 -11.24 11.62
C LYS A 154 6.99 -11.41 10.10
N LEU A 155 8.20 -11.38 9.53
CA LEU A 155 8.41 -11.59 8.10
C LEU A 155 7.98 -13.01 7.66
N LYS A 156 8.37 -14.04 8.40
CA LYS A 156 7.92 -15.43 8.17
C LYS A 156 6.40 -15.53 8.22
N ALA A 157 5.77 -14.92 9.20
CA ALA A 157 4.32 -14.95 9.37
C ALA A 157 3.58 -14.34 8.18
N VAL A 158 4.02 -13.17 7.70
CA VAL A 158 3.43 -12.52 6.51
C VAL A 158 3.55 -13.44 5.29
N ARG A 159 4.77 -13.92 4.99
CA ARG A 159 5.00 -14.77 3.83
C ARG A 159 4.18 -16.06 3.88
N THR A 160 4.18 -16.74 5.04
CA THR A 160 3.40 -17.95 5.23
C THR A 160 1.90 -17.71 5.07
N THR A 161 1.39 -16.58 5.57
CA THR A 161 -0.03 -16.25 5.46
C THR A 161 -0.41 -15.95 4.00
N MET A 162 0.41 -15.18 3.28
CA MET A 162 0.17 -14.88 1.86
C MET A 162 0.24 -16.13 0.98
N LEU A 163 1.15 -17.08 1.28
CA LEU A 163 1.22 -18.38 0.60
C LEU A 163 -0.02 -19.24 0.90
N LYS A 164 -0.50 -19.27 2.14
CA LYS A 164 -1.72 -20.00 2.51
C LYS A 164 -2.97 -19.46 1.81
N LEU A 165 -2.99 -18.18 1.53
CA LEU A 165 -4.06 -17.52 0.78
C LEU A 165 -3.89 -17.65 -0.74
N GLU A 166 -2.86 -18.34 -1.21
CA GLU A 166 -2.51 -18.41 -2.64
C GLU A 166 -2.38 -17.03 -3.31
N ALA A 167 -2.09 -16.03 -2.50
CA ALA A 167 -1.92 -14.66 -2.97
C ALA A 167 -0.59 -14.43 -3.68
N ILE A 168 0.41 -15.26 -3.38
CA ILE A 168 1.77 -15.17 -3.93
C ILE A 168 2.28 -16.54 -4.37
N GLU A 169 3.21 -16.55 -5.32
CA GLU A 169 3.97 -17.71 -5.70
C GLU A 169 5.24 -17.87 -4.84
N GLN A 170 5.79 -19.07 -4.80
CA GLN A 170 6.93 -19.40 -3.93
C GLN A 170 8.17 -18.53 -4.22
N ASP A 171 8.43 -18.24 -5.50
CA ASP A 171 9.62 -17.50 -5.94
C ASP A 171 9.36 -15.98 -6.10
N GLU A 172 8.15 -15.52 -5.79
CA GLU A 172 7.80 -14.11 -5.94
C GLU A 172 8.47 -13.23 -4.88
N VAL A 173 9.08 -12.13 -5.34
CA VAL A 173 9.69 -11.11 -4.48
C VAL A 173 8.72 -9.96 -4.28
N LEU A 174 8.42 -9.68 -3.01
CA LEU A 174 7.45 -8.65 -2.62
C LEU A 174 8.15 -7.40 -2.09
N PRO A 175 7.76 -6.20 -2.53
CA PRO A 175 8.20 -4.98 -1.90
C PRO A 175 7.60 -4.86 -0.49
N ILE A 176 8.47 -4.51 0.47
CA ILE A 176 8.09 -4.13 1.82
C ILE A 176 8.58 -2.72 2.10
N PHE A 177 7.68 -1.84 2.54
CA PHE A 177 8.00 -0.48 2.94
C PHE A 177 8.35 -0.44 4.43
N ILE A 178 9.54 0.07 4.74
CA ILE A 178 10.09 0.17 6.11
C ILE A 178 10.68 1.55 6.36
N SER A 179 10.78 1.96 7.62
CA SER A 179 11.52 3.17 8.03
C SER A 179 12.98 2.86 8.37
N ALA A 180 13.76 3.90 8.66
CA ALA A 180 15.16 3.77 9.05
C ALA A 180 15.34 2.90 10.32
N LYS A 181 14.41 3.00 11.28
CA LYS A 181 14.49 2.20 12.53
C LYS A 181 14.33 0.70 12.26
N GLN A 182 13.39 0.31 11.39
CA GLN A 182 13.21 -1.09 11.03
C GLN A 182 14.36 -1.61 10.16
N PHE A 183 15.01 -0.73 9.43
CA PHE A 183 16.26 -1.09 8.73
C PHE A 183 17.40 -1.37 9.73
N GLU A 184 17.52 -0.59 10.79
CA GLU A 184 18.43 -0.87 11.92
C GLU A 184 18.09 -2.21 12.58
N ASP A 185 16.81 -2.49 12.85
CA ASP A 185 16.37 -3.76 13.42
C ASP A 185 16.78 -4.96 12.53
N LEU A 186 16.68 -4.84 11.21
CA LEU A 186 17.14 -5.87 10.27
C LEU A 186 18.63 -6.12 10.34
N LEU A 187 19.44 -5.06 10.49
CA LEU A 187 20.87 -5.19 10.66
C LEU A 187 21.26 -5.84 12.00
N GLY A 188 20.34 -5.84 12.98
CA GLY A 188 20.52 -6.52 14.28
C GLY A 188 20.17 -8.01 14.26
N ILE A 189 19.59 -8.54 13.18
CA ILE A 189 19.21 -9.96 13.08
C ILE A 189 20.46 -10.80 12.74
N GLU A 190 20.83 -11.75 13.61
CA GLU A 190 22.04 -12.57 13.45
C GLU A 190 22.04 -13.37 12.12
N GLU A 191 20.89 -13.89 11.68
CA GLU A 191 20.76 -14.63 10.43
C GLU A 191 21.00 -13.76 9.19
N VAL A 192 20.85 -12.45 9.30
CA VAL A 192 21.17 -11.48 8.25
C VAL A 192 22.66 -11.13 8.23
N ILE A 193 23.30 -11.11 9.40
CA ILE A 193 24.70 -10.72 9.60
C ILE A 193 25.66 -11.89 9.34
N ASN A 194 25.23 -13.12 9.60
CA ASN A 194 26.11 -14.29 9.60
C ASN A 194 26.68 -14.60 8.18
N SER A 195 28.00 -14.84 8.12
CA SER A 195 28.77 -14.92 6.87
C SER A 195 28.45 -16.14 5.99
N ASP A 196 27.82 -17.16 6.53
CA ASP A 196 27.46 -18.38 5.81
C ASP A 196 26.24 -18.20 4.91
N TYR A 197 25.46 -17.15 5.11
CA TYR A 197 24.36 -16.77 4.24
C TYR A 197 24.83 -15.73 3.23
N ALA A 198 24.84 -16.05 1.94
CA ALA A 198 25.37 -15.25 0.82
C ALA A 198 24.78 -13.84 0.63
N VAL A 199 23.91 -13.39 1.53
CA VAL A 199 23.20 -12.10 1.51
C VAL A 199 24.04 -10.92 2.04
N ARG A 200 25.23 -11.18 2.56
CA ARG A 200 26.05 -10.27 3.34
C ARG A 200 26.50 -8.96 2.64
N LYS A 201 26.70 -9.02 1.33
CA LYS A 201 27.30 -7.89 0.61
C LYS A 201 26.38 -6.68 0.44
N SER A 202 25.12 -6.90 0.24
CA SER A 202 24.19 -5.86 -0.16
C SER A 202 23.62 -5.04 1.00
N LEU A 203 23.45 -5.64 2.19
CA LEU A 203 23.03 -4.89 3.39
C LEU A 203 24.18 -4.04 3.96
N ALA A 204 25.43 -4.54 3.91
CA ALA A 204 26.60 -3.79 4.35
C ALA A 204 26.91 -2.59 3.46
N GLU A 205 26.53 -2.63 2.20
CA GLU A 205 26.71 -1.55 1.23
C GLU A 205 25.53 -0.55 1.19
N GLY A 206 24.52 -0.73 2.07
CA GLY A 206 23.32 0.14 2.13
C GLY A 206 22.39 0.01 0.91
N GLN A 207 22.57 -1.03 0.10
CA GLN A 207 21.72 -1.28 -1.07
C GLN A 207 20.52 -2.13 -0.71
N THR A 208 19.40 -1.87 -1.38
CA THR A 208 18.14 -2.61 -1.19
C THR A 208 18.32 -4.09 -1.54
N THR A 209 18.39 -4.92 -0.50
CA THR A 209 18.59 -6.36 -0.63
C THR A 209 17.27 -7.08 -0.59
N THR A 210 17.19 -8.18 -1.32
CA THR A 210 16.15 -9.18 -1.14
C THR A 210 16.52 -10.13 -0.03
N PHE A 211 15.69 -10.20 1.01
CA PHE A 211 15.82 -11.16 2.10
C PHE A 211 14.48 -11.87 2.30
N MET A 212 14.49 -13.19 2.40
CA MET A 212 13.28 -14.02 2.53
C MET A 212 12.18 -13.76 1.47
N GLY A 213 12.57 -13.33 0.26
CA GLY A 213 11.63 -12.97 -0.78
C GLY A 213 10.96 -11.60 -0.58
N PHE A 214 11.50 -10.76 0.30
CA PHE A 214 11.10 -9.37 0.43
C PHE A 214 12.18 -8.44 -0.12
N ARG A 215 11.75 -7.42 -0.85
CA ARG A 215 12.59 -6.30 -1.28
C ARG A 215 12.27 -5.11 -0.40
N PHE A 216 13.25 -4.67 0.37
CA PHE A 216 13.08 -3.55 1.30
C PHE A 216 13.15 -2.21 0.57
N MET A 217 12.14 -1.38 0.84
CA MET A 217 12.04 -0.01 0.30
C MET A 217 11.90 0.96 1.48
N HIS A 218 12.79 1.93 1.55
CA HIS A 218 12.79 2.91 2.62
C HIS A 218 11.73 4.00 2.40
N SER A 219 10.94 4.27 3.45
CA SER A 219 10.02 5.42 3.49
C SER A 219 9.76 5.83 4.94
N GLU A 220 10.08 7.09 5.27
CA GLU A 220 9.75 7.66 6.59
C GLU A 220 8.30 8.16 6.70
N ARG A 221 7.54 8.10 5.61
CA ARG A 221 6.14 8.57 5.58
C ARG A 221 5.14 7.53 6.12
N LEU A 222 5.63 6.38 6.56
CA LEU A 222 4.81 5.31 7.13
C LEU A 222 4.11 5.79 8.42
N PRO A 223 2.82 5.46 8.63
CA PRO A 223 2.07 5.89 9.80
C PRO A 223 2.71 5.42 11.10
N LEU A 224 2.93 6.37 12.02
CA LEU A 224 3.38 6.13 13.39
C LEU A 224 2.27 6.57 14.35
N SER A 225 1.84 5.69 15.22
CA SER A 225 0.81 5.97 16.22
C SER A 225 1.15 5.28 17.53
N GLY A 226 1.30 6.05 18.62
CA GLY A 226 1.57 5.50 19.94
C GLY A 226 2.84 4.65 20.04
N GLY A 227 3.91 5.00 19.31
CA GLY A 227 5.15 4.21 19.26
C GLY A 227 5.06 2.95 18.40
N VAL A 228 3.99 2.81 17.60
CA VAL A 228 3.80 1.70 16.68
C VAL A 228 3.87 2.22 15.26
N ARG A 229 4.85 1.77 14.49
CA ARG A 229 4.99 2.04 13.07
C ARG A 229 4.30 0.94 12.27
N SER A 230 3.56 1.33 11.23
CA SER A 230 2.94 0.40 10.30
C SER A 230 3.80 0.26 9.05
N CYS A 231 4.42 -0.91 8.89
CA CYS A 231 5.12 -1.31 7.67
C CYS A 231 4.15 -2.05 6.74
N PHE A 232 4.34 -1.93 5.44
CA PHE A 232 3.43 -2.54 4.47
C PHE A 232 4.18 -3.44 3.49
N VAL A 233 3.67 -4.65 3.31
CA VAL A 233 4.03 -5.55 2.21
C VAL A 233 2.94 -5.46 1.17
N VAL A 234 3.31 -5.15 -0.07
CA VAL A 234 2.35 -4.83 -1.13
C VAL A 234 2.69 -5.64 -2.38
N LYS A 235 1.75 -6.42 -2.87
CA LYS A 235 1.86 -7.05 -4.19
C LYS A 235 1.34 -6.09 -5.26
N PRO A 236 1.89 -6.10 -6.49
CA PRO A 236 1.27 -5.41 -7.63
C PRO A 236 -0.23 -5.73 -7.74
N ARG A 237 -1.06 -4.75 -8.08
CA ARG A 237 -2.52 -4.79 -8.13
C ARG A 237 -3.24 -4.75 -6.78
N ALA A 238 -2.56 -4.77 -5.63
CA ALA A 238 -3.21 -4.61 -4.33
C ALA A 238 -3.95 -3.27 -4.21
N LEU A 239 -3.41 -2.22 -4.82
CA LEU A 239 -3.94 -0.87 -4.79
C LEU A 239 -4.21 -0.38 -6.23
N LYS A 240 -5.25 0.44 -6.38
CA LYS A 240 -5.52 1.21 -7.60
C LYS A 240 -5.47 2.69 -7.27
N CYS A 241 -4.72 3.43 -8.11
CA CYS A 241 -4.68 4.89 -8.07
C CYS A 241 -5.44 5.43 -9.29
N ALA A 242 -6.34 6.37 -9.06
CA ALA A 242 -6.98 7.17 -10.08
C ALA A 242 -6.40 8.58 -10.03
N ILE A 243 -5.98 9.10 -11.17
CA ILE A 243 -5.43 10.46 -11.31
C ILE A 243 -6.42 11.23 -12.17
N SER A 244 -7.09 12.23 -11.58
CA SER A 244 -7.99 13.14 -12.30
C SER A 244 -7.24 14.29 -12.94
N THR A 245 -6.23 14.79 -12.24
CA THR A 245 -5.35 15.87 -12.73
C THR A 245 -3.92 15.51 -12.33
N ASP A 246 -3.06 15.39 -13.33
CA ASP A 246 -1.64 15.18 -13.09
C ASP A 246 -1.00 16.44 -12.51
N ILE A 247 0.20 16.31 -11.96
CA ILE A 247 0.94 17.45 -11.39
C ILE A 247 1.06 18.53 -12.46
N THR A 248 0.33 19.62 -12.25
CA THR A 248 0.36 20.77 -13.15
C THR A 248 0.90 21.95 -12.39
N ALA A 249 2.04 22.47 -12.85
CA ALA A 249 2.66 23.66 -12.32
C ALA A 249 2.46 24.82 -13.31
N THR A 250 1.91 25.91 -12.84
CA THR A 250 1.68 27.12 -13.64
C THR A 250 2.20 28.35 -12.91
N MET A 251 2.64 29.33 -13.65
CA MET A 251 3.07 30.62 -13.11
C MET A 251 2.33 31.75 -13.80
N TRP A 252 1.80 32.67 -13.00
CA TRP A 252 1.20 33.90 -13.50
C TRP A 252 1.46 35.07 -12.53
N ARG A 253 1.05 36.27 -12.91
CA ARG A 253 1.13 37.45 -12.04
C ARG A 253 -0.22 37.73 -11.41
N LEU A 254 -0.22 38.06 -10.11
CA LEU A 254 -1.43 38.40 -9.37
C LEU A 254 -1.67 39.91 -9.46
N PRO A 255 -2.67 40.39 -10.24
CA PRO A 255 -2.92 41.81 -10.40
C PRO A 255 -3.40 42.48 -9.10
N ASP A 256 -4.13 41.74 -8.26
CA ASP A 256 -4.67 42.24 -6.99
C ASP A 256 -3.59 42.47 -5.92
N LYS A 257 -2.40 41.84 -6.09
CA LYS A 257 -1.28 41.92 -5.15
C LYS A 257 -0.05 42.56 -5.77
N LYS A 258 -0.14 43.79 -6.23
CA LYS A 258 0.98 44.54 -6.83
C LYS A 258 1.63 43.81 -8.01
N ASN A 259 0.87 43.00 -8.74
CA ASN A 259 1.33 42.26 -9.92
C ASN A 259 2.53 41.35 -9.67
N ILE A 260 2.63 40.77 -8.46
CA ILE A 260 3.72 39.87 -8.07
C ILE A 260 3.62 38.51 -8.78
N PRO A 261 4.75 37.83 -9.08
CA PRO A 261 4.76 36.48 -9.60
C PRO A 261 4.18 35.48 -8.60
N TYR A 262 3.34 34.57 -9.08
CA TYR A 262 2.73 33.52 -8.30
C TYR A 262 2.89 32.18 -8.99
N ILE A 263 3.44 31.22 -8.27
CA ILE A 263 3.59 29.82 -8.71
C ILE A 263 2.49 29.03 -8.07
N TYR A 264 1.78 28.23 -8.87
CA TYR A 264 0.68 27.40 -8.45
C TYR A 264 0.87 25.99 -8.95
N VAL A 265 0.70 25.01 -8.06
CA VAL A 265 0.77 23.58 -8.36
C VAL A 265 -0.52 22.93 -7.90
N LYS A 266 -1.12 22.12 -8.75
CA LYS A 266 -2.30 21.32 -8.46
C LYS A 266 -2.11 19.86 -8.80
N LEU A 267 -2.82 19.01 -8.07
CA LEU A 267 -2.85 17.56 -8.24
C LEU A 267 -4.25 17.06 -7.89
N GLY A 268 -4.84 16.22 -8.73
CA GLY A 268 -6.08 15.53 -8.44
C GLY A 268 -5.88 14.01 -8.47
N MET A 269 -6.08 13.31 -7.36
CA MET A 269 -5.93 11.85 -7.31
C MET A 269 -6.79 11.21 -6.22
N GLY A 270 -6.98 9.91 -6.36
CA GLY A 270 -7.60 9.06 -5.35
C GLY A 270 -6.96 7.68 -5.33
N THR A 271 -7.08 6.99 -4.21
CA THR A 271 -6.55 5.63 -4.06
C THR A 271 -7.56 4.73 -3.38
N THR A 272 -7.61 3.47 -3.78
CA THR A 272 -8.41 2.45 -3.10
C THR A 272 -7.75 1.09 -3.18
N ARG A 273 -8.01 0.28 -2.17
CA ARG A 273 -7.57 -1.12 -2.13
C ARG A 273 -8.44 -1.96 -3.08
N MET A 274 -7.78 -2.74 -3.96
CA MET A 274 -8.46 -3.65 -4.88
C MET A 274 -8.50 -5.08 -4.34
N TRP A 275 -7.34 -5.61 -3.93
CA TRP A 275 -7.17 -6.99 -3.48
C TRP A 275 -6.56 -7.00 -2.09
N GLY A 276 -7.36 -7.34 -1.08
CA GLY A 276 -6.93 -7.31 0.30
C GLY A 276 -5.83 -8.33 0.62
N GLU A 277 -5.91 -9.53 0.05
CA GLU A 277 -4.93 -10.61 0.23
C GLU A 277 -3.54 -10.27 -0.30
N ASN A 278 -3.44 -9.30 -1.20
CA ASN A 278 -2.18 -8.81 -1.76
C ASN A 278 -1.52 -7.72 -0.91
N LEU A 279 -2.09 -7.41 0.25
CA LEU A 279 -1.64 -6.37 1.15
C LEU A 279 -1.53 -6.89 2.58
N ALA A 280 -0.35 -6.74 3.17
CA ALA A 280 -0.13 -7.05 4.57
C ALA A 280 0.43 -5.83 5.31
N ARG A 281 -0.12 -5.54 6.49
CA ARG A 281 0.42 -4.58 7.45
C ARG A 281 1.20 -5.32 8.53
N VAL A 282 2.40 -4.86 8.81
CA VAL A 282 3.24 -5.34 9.91
C VAL A 282 3.39 -4.21 10.91
N GLN A 283 2.85 -4.39 12.09
CA GLN A 283 2.98 -3.43 13.17
C GLN A 283 4.28 -3.69 13.91
N VAL A 284 5.09 -2.65 14.09
CA VAL A 284 6.41 -2.72 14.74
C VAL A 284 6.53 -1.64 15.79
N ASN A 285 7.24 -1.94 16.86
CA ASN A 285 7.57 -0.97 17.89
C ASN A 285 8.74 -0.10 17.45
N GLU A 286 8.66 1.21 17.73
CA GLU A 286 9.68 2.19 17.38
C GLU A 286 10.06 3.06 18.57
#